data_05033ab4cef72607d925fed232bdd422
#
_entry.id   05033ab4cef72607d925fed232bdd422
#
_cell.length_a   1.000
_cell.length_b   1.000
_cell.length_c   1.000
_cell.angle_alpha   90.00
_cell.angle_beta   90.00
_cell.angle_gamma   90.00
#
_symmetry.space_group_name_H-M   'P 1'
#
loop_
_entity.id
_entity.type
_entity.pdbx_description
1 polymer ?
#
loop_
_entity_poly.entity_id
_entity_poly.type
_entity_poly.pdbx_seq_one_letter_code
_entity_poly.pdbx_strand_id
1 'polypeptide(L)'
;MLFEGSEIYSEAIKFFKEILGIQAALKYENELEKIEKLSKFKEFKIAIKDKLPANLSAYKANFIELNAKTPCGYDLLKADEELACKLASKIIFAAFDSGADFLLASNEAEFYIFDTLAKKLEKSANRNLQDFYVLRASELMALENSEIPSGLKEHVLKVVII
;
A
#
# COMPACT_ATOMS: atom_id res chain seq x y z
N MET A 1 29.05 -0.72 1.08
CA MET A 1 28.38 -2.00 1.37
C MET A 1 26.91 -1.88 1.06
N LEU A 2 26.47 -2.67 0.16
CA LEU A 2 25.07 -2.71 -0.19
C LEU A 2 24.38 -3.75 0.68
N PHE A 3 23.80 -3.29 1.78
CA PHE A 3 22.73 -4.09 2.33
C PHE A 3 21.58 -4.05 1.34
N GLU A 4 21.22 -5.18 0.84
CA GLU A 4 19.93 -5.27 0.19
C GLU A 4 18.89 -4.83 1.19
N GLY A 5 17.95 -4.02 0.75
CA GLY A 5 16.93 -3.47 1.64
C GLY A 5 16.20 -4.51 2.50
N SER A 6 16.11 -5.75 2.00
CA SER A 6 15.54 -6.89 2.71
C SER A 6 16.34 -7.32 3.94
N GLU A 7 17.67 -7.29 3.89
CA GLU A 7 18.51 -7.66 5.04
C GLU A 7 18.46 -6.64 6.14
N ILE A 8 18.59 -5.35 5.80
CA ILE A 8 18.47 -4.25 6.76
C ILE A 8 17.11 -4.31 7.44
N TYR A 9 16.07 -4.56 6.66
CA TYR A 9 14.72 -4.63 7.18
C TYR A 9 14.54 -5.82 8.14
N SER A 10 15.05 -6.99 7.77
CA SER A 10 14.95 -8.19 8.63
C SER A 10 15.65 -8.00 9.95
N GLU A 11 16.84 -7.39 9.94
CA GLU A 11 17.57 -7.07 11.16
C GLU A 11 16.87 -6.00 12.00
N ALA A 12 16.33 -4.97 11.35
CA ALA A 12 15.58 -3.92 12.03
C ALA A 12 14.32 -4.48 12.71
N ILE A 13 13.57 -5.36 12.05
CA ILE A 13 12.41 -6.03 12.65
C ILE A 13 12.83 -6.89 13.83
N LYS A 14 13.88 -7.66 13.68
CA LYS A 14 14.40 -8.52 14.75
C LYS A 14 14.78 -7.70 15.98
N PHE A 15 15.54 -6.63 15.76
CA PHE A 15 15.91 -5.67 16.81
C PHE A 15 14.66 -5.05 17.45
N PHE A 16 13.70 -4.64 16.66
CA PHE A 16 12.45 -4.02 17.09
C PHE A 16 11.65 -4.99 17.98
N LYS A 17 11.54 -6.25 17.57
CA LYS A 17 10.87 -7.29 18.35
C LYS A 17 11.56 -7.54 19.71
N GLU A 18 12.90 -7.61 19.68
CA GLU A 18 13.69 -7.89 20.89
C GLU A 18 13.62 -6.75 21.90
N ILE A 19 13.75 -5.51 21.43
CA ILE A 19 13.83 -4.32 22.28
C ILE A 19 12.45 -3.86 22.76
N LEU A 20 11.46 -3.86 21.90
CA LEU A 20 10.14 -3.31 22.19
C LEU A 20 9.10 -4.37 22.55
N GLY A 21 9.48 -5.66 22.48
CA GLY A 21 8.55 -6.75 22.75
C GLY A 21 7.38 -6.81 21.77
N ILE A 22 7.54 -6.19 20.60
CA ILE A 22 6.49 -6.15 19.59
C ILE A 22 6.58 -7.41 18.74
N GLN A 23 5.55 -8.22 18.81
CA GLN A 23 5.28 -9.24 17.81
C GLN A 23 4.87 -8.48 16.56
N ALA A 24 5.81 -8.32 15.64
CA ALA A 24 5.63 -7.45 14.50
C ALA A 24 4.29 -7.64 13.81
N ALA A 25 3.81 -6.58 13.23
CA ALA A 25 2.64 -6.51 12.37
C ALA A 25 2.68 -7.50 11.17
N LEU A 26 3.52 -8.49 11.22
CA LEU A 26 3.60 -9.62 10.29
C LEU A 26 2.32 -10.45 10.20
N LYS A 27 1.36 -10.16 11.08
CA LYS A 27 0.05 -10.85 11.12
C LYS A 27 -1.05 -10.14 10.36
N TYR A 28 -0.77 -9.06 9.66
CA TYR A 28 -1.77 -8.43 8.82
C TYR A 28 -2.13 -9.38 7.68
N GLU A 29 -3.36 -9.84 7.68
CA GLU A 29 -3.87 -10.71 6.62
C GLU A 29 -3.88 -9.97 5.29
N ASN A 30 -3.53 -10.69 4.23
CA ASN A 30 -3.66 -10.17 2.88
C ASN A 30 -5.15 -10.17 2.50
N GLU A 31 -5.74 -8.97 2.45
CA GLU A 31 -7.16 -8.81 2.13
C GLU A 31 -7.46 -8.91 0.63
N LEU A 32 -6.44 -8.86 -0.22
CA LEU A 32 -6.64 -8.95 -1.66
C LEU A 32 -7.26 -10.28 -2.08
N GLU A 33 -7.00 -11.33 -1.34
CA GLU A 33 -7.56 -12.66 -1.61
C GLU A 33 -9.07 -12.75 -1.41
N LYS A 34 -9.65 -11.77 -0.70
CA LYS A 34 -11.10 -11.70 -0.44
C LYS A 34 -11.88 -11.03 -1.57
N ILE A 35 -11.19 -10.46 -2.54
CA ILE A 35 -11.84 -9.80 -3.68
C ILE A 35 -12.40 -10.85 -4.63
N GLU A 36 -13.73 -10.85 -4.81
CA GLU A 36 -14.43 -11.88 -5.59
C GLU A 36 -14.68 -11.47 -7.04
N LYS A 37 -14.94 -10.21 -7.31
CA LYS A 37 -15.30 -9.76 -8.66
C LYS A 37 -15.03 -8.28 -8.83
N LEU A 38 -14.59 -7.89 -10.01
CA LEU A 38 -14.39 -6.49 -10.41
C LEU A 38 -14.97 -6.27 -11.80
N SER A 39 -16.09 -5.57 -11.89
CA SER A 39 -16.70 -5.20 -13.17
C SER A 39 -16.65 -3.70 -13.44
N LYS A 40 -16.86 -2.88 -12.40
CA LYS A 40 -16.85 -1.41 -12.53
C LYS A 40 -15.43 -0.83 -12.70
N PHE A 41 -14.43 -1.55 -12.25
CA PHE A 41 -13.04 -1.10 -12.30
C PHE A 41 -12.25 -1.65 -13.49
N LYS A 42 -12.93 -2.12 -14.53
CA LYS A 42 -12.29 -2.68 -15.74
C LYS A 42 -11.31 -1.73 -16.42
N GLU A 43 -11.66 -0.45 -16.46
CA GLU A 43 -10.86 0.56 -17.13
C GLU A 43 -9.81 1.22 -16.22
N PHE A 44 -9.84 0.89 -14.93
CA PHE A 44 -8.89 1.42 -13.98
C PHE A 44 -7.57 0.66 -14.02
N LYS A 45 -6.48 1.40 -13.88
CA LYS A 45 -5.15 0.84 -13.67
C LYS A 45 -4.89 0.79 -12.17
N ILE A 46 -4.82 -0.41 -11.64
CA ILE A 46 -4.73 -0.65 -10.20
C ILE A 46 -3.33 -1.18 -9.88
N ALA A 47 -2.55 -0.38 -9.15
CA ALA A 47 -1.25 -0.83 -8.70
C ALA A 47 -1.37 -1.68 -7.44
N ILE A 48 -0.56 -2.71 -7.33
CA ILE A 48 -0.36 -3.48 -6.11
C ILE A 48 1.13 -3.57 -5.81
N LYS A 49 1.46 -3.56 -4.54
CA LYS A 49 2.85 -3.54 -4.08
C LYS A 49 3.64 -4.76 -4.52
N ASP A 50 3.08 -5.93 -4.36
CA ASP A 50 3.75 -7.20 -4.63
C ASP A 50 3.11 -7.90 -5.83
N LYS A 51 2.92 -9.18 -5.75
CA LYS A 51 2.34 -9.99 -6.83
C LYS A 51 0.83 -10.05 -6.74
N LEU A 52 0.20 -10.12 -7.90
CA LEU A 52 -1.23 -10.32 -7.99
C LEU A 52 -1.62 -11.71 -7.45
N PRO A 53 -2.54 -11.78 -6.48
CA PRO A 53 -3.09 -13.06 -6.06
C PRO A 53 -3.75 -13.79 -7.24
N ALA A 54 -3.69 -15.13 -7.23
CA ALA A 54 -4.20 -15.94 -8.32
C ALA A 54 -5.69 -15.69 -8.62
N ASN A 55 -6.49 -15.41 -7.59
CA ASN A 55 -7.92 -15.11 -7.75
C ASN A 55 -8.17 -13.81 -8.53
N LEU A 56 -7.26 -12.83 -8.46
CA LEU A 56 -7.40 -11.56 -9.17
C LEU A 56 -6.91 -11.63 -10.61
N SER A 57 -6.04 -12.58 -10.93
CA SER A 57 -5.52 -12.74 -12.30
C SER A 57 -6.61 -13.08 -13.33
N ALA A 58 -7.74 -13.63 -12.87
CA ALA A 58 -8.88 -13.97 -13.72
C ALA A 58 -9.74 -12.76 -14.07
N TYR A 59 -9.58 -11.64 -13.39
CA TYR A 59 -10.37 -10.43 -13.65
C TYR A 59 -9.75 -9.58 -14.75
N LYS A 60 -10.61 -8.92 -15.50
CA LYS A 60 -10.19 -8.09 -16.64
C LYS A 60 -9.73 -6.68 -16.23
N ALA A 61 -9.53 -6.43 -14.95
CA ALA A 61 -8.96 -5.17 -14.49
C ALA A 61 -7.47 -5.09 -14.85
N ASN A 62 -7.00 -3.88 -15.09
CA ASN A 62 -5.60 -3.63 -15.44
C ASN A 62 -4.75 -3.51 -14.15
N PHE A 63 -4.33 -4.64 -13.64
CA PHE A 63 -3.45 -4.67 -12.48
C PHE A 63 -2.00 -4.43 -12.87
N ILE A 64 -1.33 -3.61 -12.10
CA ILE A 64 0.10 -3.33 -12.24
C ILE A 64 0.80 -3.87 -11.01
N GLU A 65 1.59 -4.93 -11.18
CA GLU A 65 2.39 -5.52 -10.12
C GLU A 65 3.71 -4.75 -10.00
N LEU A 66 3.94 -4.10 -8.86
CA LEU A 66 5.20 -3.37 -8.64
C LEU A 66 6.35 -4.31 -8.31
N ASN A 67 6.05 -5.54 -7.88
CA ASN A 67 7.04 -6.53 -7.43
C ASN A 67 7.99 -5.97 -6.37
N ALA A 68 7.49 -5.06 -5.55
CA ALA A 68 8.25 -4.48 -4.46
C ALA A 68 8.30 -5.46 -3.29
N LYS A 69 9.30 -6.32 -3.29
CA LYS A 69 9.51 -7.32 -2.24
C LYS A 69 9.94 -6.71 -0.92
N THR A 70 10.47 -5.49 -0.95
CA THR A 70 10.78 -4.75 0.27
C THR A 70 9.49 -4.47 1.03
N PRO A 71 9.50 -4.65 2.34
CA PRO A 71 8.35 -4.30 3.17
C PRO A 71 7.99 -2.82 3.06
N CYS A 72 6.74 -2.49 3.35
CA CYS A 72 6.25 -1.12 3.18
C CYS A 72 6.86 -0.10 4.17
N GLY A 73 7.48 -0.57 5.23
CA GLY A 73 8.10 0.27 6.25
C GLY A 73 7.27 0.45 7.51
N TYR A 74 6.03 -0.02 7.56
CA TYR A 74 5.16 0.14 8.70
C TYR A 74 5.81 -0.31 10.02
N ASP A 75 6.48 -1.46 10.02
CA ASP A 75 7.11 -2.02 11.21
C ASP A 75 8.31 -1.21 11.70
N LEU A 76 8.83 -0.32 10.87
CA LEU A 76 9.95 0.56 11.24
C LEU A 76 9.52 1.90 11.81
N LEU A 77 8.23 2.23 11.76
CA LEU A 77 7.75 3.58 12.13
C LEU A 77 8.18 4.01 13.53
N LYS A 78 8.14 3.12 14.51
CA LYS A 78 8.52 3.45 15.88
C LYS A 78 10.02 3.49 16.10
N ALA A 79 10.78 2.71 15.34
CA ALA A 79 12.22 2.64 15.47
C ALA A 79 12.93 3.73 14.65
N ASP A 80 12.48 3.97 13.43
CA ASP A 80 13.05 4.95 12.51
C ASP A 80 11.99 5.41 11.50
N GLU A 81 11.26 6.45 11.85
CA GLU A 81 10.20 6.99 10.99
C GLU A 81 10.76 7.50 9.66
N GLU A 82 11.92 8.11 9.65
CA GLU A 82 12.53 8.64 8.42
C GLU A 82 12.83 7.52 7.43
N LEU A 83 13.43 6.43 7.89
CA LEU A 83 13.71 5.26 7.05
C LEU A 83 12.41 4.61 6.58
N ALA A 84 11.43 4.46 7.46
CA ALA A 84 10.12 3.92 7.12
C ALA A 84 9.47 4.73 5.99
N CYS A 85 9.48 6.05 6.10
CA CYS A 85 8.92 6.93 5.07
C CYS A 85 9.71 6.88 3.76
N LYS A 86 11.02 6.73 3.82
CA LYS A 86 11.83 6.54 2.60
C LYS A 86 11.48 5.27 1.86
N LEU A 87 11.31 4.16 2.58
CA LEU A 87 10.91 2.89 1.98
C LEU A 87 9.51 2.97 1.37
N ALA A 88 8.56 3.50 2.12
CA ALA A 88 7.19 3.65 1.66
C ALA A 88 7.07 4.61 0.48
N SER A 89 7.79 5.72 0.50
CA SER A 89 7.75 6.71 -0.58
C SER A 89 8.22 6.12 -1.90
N LYS A 90 9.25 5.29 -1.90
CA LYS A 90 9.70 4.60 -3.11
C LYS A 90 8.61 3.73 -3.71
N ILE A 91 7.85 3.05 -2.88
CA ILE A 91 6.78 2.14 -3.34
C ILE A 91 5.61 2.93 -3.90
N ILE A 92 5.10 3.91 -3.15
CA ILE A 92 3.93 4.67 -3.60
C ILE A 92 4.24 5.52 -4.84
N PHE A 93 5.43 6.09 -4.94
CA PHE A 93 5.82 6.84 -6.13
C PHE A 93 6.12 5.94 -7.33
N ALA A 94 6.57 4.71 -7.11
CA ALA A 94 6.64 3.72 -8.20
C ALA A 94 5.24 3.40 -8.74
N ALA A 95 4.26 3.26 -7.86
CA ALA A 95 2.86 3.09 -8.28
C ALA A 95 2.36 4.32 -9.07
N PHE A 96 2.60 5.50 -8.55
CA PHE A 96 2.24 6.75 -9.21
C PHE A 96 2.89 6.88 -10.60
N ASP A 97 4.18 6.62 -10.68
CA ASP A 97 4.96 6.72 -11.91
C ASP A 97 4.58 5.63 -12.94
N SER A 98 4.01 4.53 -12.51
CA SER A 98 3.54 3.47 -13.40
C SER A 98 2.30 3.87 -14.21
N GLY A 99 1.69 4.99 -13.89
CA GLY A 99 0.45 5.43 -14.52
C GLY A 99 -0.80 4.80 -13.92
N ALA A 100 -0.69 4.20 -12.75
CA ALA A 100 -1.86 3.66 -12.05
C ALA A 100 -2.80 4.77 -11.60
N ASP A 101 -4.07 4.47 -11.55
CA ASP A 101 -5.08 5.40 -11.03
C ASP A 101 -5.05 5.44 -9.51
N PHE A 102 -4.79 4.30 -8.88
CA PHE A 102 -4.66 4.19 -7.44
C PHE A 102 -3.83 2.96 -7.04
N LEU A 103 -3.40 2.97 -5.78
CA LEU A 103 -2.72 1.83 -5.15
C LEU A 103 -3.72 1.07 -4.29
N LEU A 104 -3.81 -0.23 -4.50
CA LEU A 104 -4.62 -1.10 -3.67
C LEU A 104 -3.77 -1.66 -2.53
N ALA A 105 -4.10 -1.25 -1.31
CA ALA A 105 -3.41 -1.73 -0.12
C ALA A 105 -3.80 -3.18 0.17
N SER A 106 -2.81 -4.02 0.41
CA SER A 106 -3.01 -5.43 0.69
C SER A 106 -3.47 -5.70 2.11
N ASN A 107 -3.23 -4.76 3.02
CA ASN A 107 -3.58 -4.87 4.44
C ASN A 107 -3.62 -3.49 5.09
N GLU A 108 -4.03 -3.44 6.35
CA GLU A 108 -4.13 -2.16 7.10
C GLU A 108 -2.78 -1.48 7.33
N ALA A 109 -1.70 -2.24 7.45
CA ALA A 109 -0.36 -1.67 7.61
C ALA A 109 0.05 -0.86 6.37
N GLU A 110 -0.17 -1.42 5.20
CA GLU A 110 0.06 -0.72 3.93
C GLU A 110 -0.84 0.51 3.79
N PHE A 111 -2.13 0.36 4.09
CA PHE A 111 -3.06 1.48 4.04
C PHE A 111 -2.60 2.63 4.94
N TYR A 112 -2.24 2.32 6.18
CA TYR A 112 -1.80 3.33 7.14
C TYR A 112 -0.58 4.10 6.62
N ILE A 113 0.46 3.39 6.18
CA ILE A 113 1.69 4.07 5.78
C ILE A 113 1.52 4.81 4.43
N PHE A 114 0.76 4.26 3.49
CA PHE A 114 0.61 4.89 2.17
C PHE A 114 -0.42 6.01 2.14
N ASP A 115 -1.52 5.91 2.88
CA ASP A 115 -2.54 6.96 2.91
C ASP A 115 -2.41 7.87 4.12
N THR A 116 -2.49 7.31 5.33
CA THR A 116 -2.51 8.12 6.55
C THR A 116 -1.25 8.97 6.69
N LEU A 117 -0.10 8.43 6.31
CA LEU A 117 1.18 9.14 6.34
C LEU A 117 1.58 9.74 5.00
N ALA A 118 0.66 9.85 4.05
CA ALA A 118 0.95 10.30 2.68
C ALA A 118 1.70 11.64 2.64
N LYS A 119 1.36 12.59 3.48
CA LYS A 119 2.04 13.89 3.51
C LYS A 119 3.51 13.78 3.95
N LYS A 120 3.81 12.85 4.84
CA LYS A 120 5.19 12.53 5.22
C LYS A 120 5.95 11.87 4.08
N LEU A 121 5.28 11.03 3.31
CA LEU A 121 5.87 10.38 2.13
C LEU A 121 6.17 11.40 1.03
N GLU A 122 5.25 12.31 0.77
CA GLU A 122 5.45 13.41 -0.17
C GLU A 122 6.68 14.26 0.22
N LYS A 123 6.79 14.59 1.50
CA LYS A 123 7.92 15.34 2.04
C LYS A 123 9.23 14.57 1.91
N SER A 124 9.22 13.28 2.23
CA SER A 124 10.39 12.41 2.13
C SER A 124 10.93 12.32 0.69
N ALA A 125 10.04 12.23 -0.27
CA ALA A 125 10.39 12.15 -1.70
C ALA A 125 10.56 13.51 -2.36
N ASN A 126 10.19 14.61 -1.69
CA ASN A 126 10.10 15.93 -2.26
C ASN A 126 9.26 15.95 -3.55
N ARG A 127 8.12 15.27 -3.51
CA ARG A 127 7.19 15.12 -4.64
C ARG A 127 5.75 15.18 -4.12
N ASN A 128 4.82 15.33 -5.04
CA ASN A 128 3.39 15.41 -4.77
C ASN A 128 2.64 14.25 -5.42
N LEU A 129 1.67 13.69 -4.70
CA LEU A 129 0.79 12.61 -5.17
C LEU A 129 -0.55 13.19 -5.67
N GLN A 130 -0.50 14.12 -6.57
CA GLN A 130 -1.69 14.77 -7.10
C GLN A 130 -2.59 13.77 -7.82
N ASP A 131 -3.88 13.78 -7.50
CA ASP A 131 -4.91 12.94 -8.09
C ASP A 131 -4.67 11.43 -7.95
N PHE A 132 -3.75 11.05 -7.08
CA PHE A 132 -3.48 9.65 -6.76
C PHE A 132 -3.99 9.33 -5.36
N TYR A 133 -4.50 8.12 -5.17
CA TYR A 133 -5.07 7.72 -3.89
C TYR A 133 -4.82 6.24 -3.60
N VAL A 134 -5.14 5.83 -2.39
CA VAL A 134 -4.97 4.45 -1.91
C VAL A 134 -6.33 3.93 -1.45
N LEU A 135 -6.68 2.71 -1.84
CA LEU A 135 -7.90 2.05 -1.39
C LEU A 135 -7.58 0.78 -0.62
N ARG A 136 -8.40 0.48 0.36
CA ARG A 136 -8.45 -0.84 0.97
C ARG A 136 -9.21 -1.81 0.07
N ALA A 137 -8.95 -3.11 0.20
CA ALA A 137 -9.72 -4.12 -0.51
C ALA A 137 -11.23 -4.05 -0.17
N SER A 138 -11.56 -3.82 1.09
CA SER A 138 -12.96 -3.66 1.53
C SER A 138 -13.64 -2.45 0.88
N GLU A 139 -12.92 -1.36 0.71
CA GLU A 139 -13.45 -0.16 0.05
C GLU A 139 -13.66 -0.39 -1.44
N LEU A 140 -12.73 -1.06 -2.08
CA LEU A 140 -12.85 -1.45 -3.49
C LEU A 140 -14.10 -2.32 -3.70
N MET A 141 -14.33 -3.30 -2.83
CA MET A 141 -15.49 -4.17 -2.91
C MET A 141 -16.81 -3.43 -2.66
N ALA A 142 -16.82 -2.51 -1.70
CA ALA A 142 -18.00 -1.67 -1.46
C ALA A 142 -18.33 -0.82 -2.69
N LEU A 143 -17.33 -0.20 -3.28
CA LEU A 143 -17.51 0.61 -4.49
C LEU A 143 -17.94 -0.23 -5.69
N GLU A 144 -17.42 -1.45 -5.83
CA GLU A 144 -17.86 -2.39 -6.83
C GLU A 144 -19.36 -2.71 -6.72
N ASN A 145 -19.85 -2.80 -5.49
CA ASN A 145 -21.25 -3.04 -5.17
C ASN A 145 -22.11 -1.78 -5.13
N SER A 146 -21.61 -0.66 -5.64
CA SER A 146 -22.29 0.65 -5.64
C SER A 146 -22.54 1.23 -4.24
N GLU A 147 -21.79 0.78 -3.26
CA GLU A 147 -21.85 1.33 -1.90
C GLU A 147 -20.70 2.32 -1.71
N ILE A 148 -20.98 3.44 -1.05
CA ILE A 148 -19.93 4.42 -0.73
C ILE A 148 -19.48 4.16 0.72
N PRO A 149 -18.25 3.69 0.93
CA PRO A 149 -17.73 3.48 2.27
C PRO A 149 -17.68 4.79 3.05
N SER A 150 -18.10 4.77 4.30
CA SER A 150 -18.11 5.96 5.17
C SER A 150 -16.68 6.51 5.40
N GLY A 151 -15.68 5.63 5.38
CA GLY A 151 -14.30 6.00 5.62
C GLY A 151 -13.59 6.72 4.47
N LEU A 152 -14.19 6.81 3.27
CA LEU A 152 -13.54 7.46 2.12
C LEU A 152 -13.23 8.94 2.38
N LYS A 153 -14.07 9.62 3.15
CA LYS A 153 -13.86 11.04 3.48
C LYS A 153 -12.68 11.27 4.43
N GLU A 154 -12.25 10.24 5.12
CA GLU A 154 -11.16 10.31 6.09
C GLU A 154 -9.79 10.05 5.47
N HIS A 155 -9.74 9.67 4.19
CA HIS A 155 -8.48 9.48 3.48
C HIS A 155 -7.71 10.79 3.39
N VAL A 156 -6.41 10.72 3.64
CA VAL A 156 -5.50 11.85 3.46
C VAL A 156 -5.34 12.17 1.98
N LEU A 157 -5.18 11.14 1.17
CA LEU A 157 -5.21 11.28 -0.28
C LEU A 157 -6.65 11.21 -0.76
N LYS A 158 -7.14 12.32 -1.27
CA LYS A 158 -8.53 12.43 -1.71
C LYS A 158 -8.86 11.39 -2.77
N VAL A 159 -9.86 10.58 -2.49
CA VAL A 159 -10.36 9.58 -3.44
C VAL A 159 -11.24 10.26 -4.47
N VAL A 160 -10.83 10.19 -5.72
CA VAL A 160 -11.56 10.77 -6.86
C VAL A 160 -12.08 9.61 -7.70
N ILE A 161 -13.29 9.19 -7.40
CA ILE A 161 -14.00 8.19 -8.19
C ILE A 161 -15.20 8.89 -8.81
N ILE A 162 -15.21 8.91 -10.10
CA ILE A 162 -16.30 9.50 -10.87
C ILE A 162 -17.29 8.41 -11.26
#